data_90326b1d0992b6ca7b2c9ddf89522b91
#
_entry.id   90326b1d0992b6ca7b2c9ddf89522b91
#
_cell.length_a   1.000
_cell.length_b   1.000
_cell.length_c   1.000
_cell.angle_alpha   90.00
_cell.angle_beta   90.00
_cell.angle_gamma   90.00
#
_symmetry.space_group_name_H-M   'P 1'
#
loop_
_entity.id
_entity.type
_entity.pdbx_description
1 polymer ?
#
loop_
_entity_poly.entity_id
_entity_poly.type
_entity_poly.pdbx_seq_one_letter_code
_entity_poly.pdbx_strand_id
1 'polypeptide(L)'
;MNRIAFYDTRSYDKEAFVKENEKYGFEIEFFDFKLTEKTALTSKGFDAACVFVNDTLNSKVISILNECGVKVILLRCAGFNNVDLQAAENADIKILRVPAYSPHAVAEHAAALLLSLTRHIPQAYLRTKTVNFNIEGLTGRDLHGLTAGIFGTGKMAAAWQIF
;
A
#
# COMPACT_ATOMS: atom_id res chain seq x y z
N MET A 1 7.45 -22.14 16.66
CA MET A 1 7.79 -21.60 15.34
C MET A 1 6.64 -20.65 15.00
N ASN A 2 6.91 -19.38 14.73
CA ASN A 2 5.83 -18.41 14.52
C ASN A 2 5.29 -18.55 13.10
N ARG A 3 3.97 -18.78 12.99
CA ARG A 3 3.25 -18.96 11.72
C ARG A 3 2.58 -17.66 11.31
N ILE A 4 2.75 -17.26 10.07
CA ILE A 4 2.24 -15.99 9.53
C ILE A 4 1.29 -16.28 8.37
N ALA A 5 0.04 -15.86 8.48
CA ALA A 5 -0.91 -15.82 7.38
C ALA A 5 -0.72 -14.52 6.59
N PHE A 6 -0.30 -14.61 5.33
CA PHE A 6 0.03 -13.47 4.49
C PHE A 6 -1.04 -13.28 3.41
N TYR A 7 -1.83 -12.21 3.49
CA TYR A 7 -3.00 -11.97 2.64
C TYR A 7 -2.71 -11.00 1.49
N ASP A 8 -3.54 -11.05 0.43
CA ASP A 8 -3.45 -10.21 -0.79
C ASP A 8 -2.01 -10.22 -1.37
N THR A 9 -1.44 -11.43 -1.48
CA THR A 9 -0.04 -11.64 -1.90
C THR A 9 0.12 -11.35 -3.39
N ARG A 10 1.17 -10.60 -3.74
CA ARG A 10 1.64 -10.41 -5.12
C ARG A 10 2.98 -11.15 -5.32
N SER A 11 3.34 -11.40 -6.57
CA SER A 11 4.60 -12.09 -6.90
C SER A 11 5.82 -11.42 -6.27
N TYR A 12 5.90 -10.10 -6.37
CA TYR A 12 7.00 -9.30 -5.79
C TYR A 12 7.04 -9.35 -4.25
N ASP A 13 5.88 -9.44 -3.58
CA ASP A 13 5.83 -9.64 -2.12
C ASP A 13 6.45 -10.99 -1.77
N LYS A 14 5.97 -12.05 -2.44
CA LYS A 14 6.44 -13.42 -2.17
C LYS A 14 7.94 -13.56 -2.35
N GLU A 15 8.48 -13.05 -3.46
CA GLU A 15 9.91 -13.07 -3.73
C GLU A 15 10.72 -12.36 -2.62
N ALA A 16 10.30 -11.15 -2.25
CA ALA A 16 10.99 -10.35 -1.24
C ALA A 16 10.92 -10.98 0.15
N PHE A 17 9.72 -11.43 0.56
CA PHE A 17 9.52 -12.00 1.89
C PHE A 17 10.17 -13.38 2.05
N VAL A 18 10.13 -14.24 1.02
CA VAL A 18 10.83 -15.54 1.04
C VAL A 18 12.33 -15.33 1.21
N LYS A 19 12.93 -14.43 0.41
CA LYS A 19 14.36 -14.13 0.49
C LYS A 19 14.77 -13.58 1.86
N GLU A 20 14.02 -12.62 2.39
CA GLU A 20 14.34 -12.02 3.68
C GLU A 20 14.13 -13.00 4.84
N ASN A 21 13.12 -13.88 4.72
CA ASN A 21 12.77 -14.86 5.73
C ASN A 21 13.84 -15.95 5.93
N GLU A 22 14.77 -16.15 4.99
CA GLU A 22 15.93 -17.04 5.18
C GLU A 22 16.71 -16.70 6.46
N LYS A 23 16.69 -15.43 6.91
CA LYS A 23 17.36 -14.96 8.12
C LYS A 23 16.57 -15.24 9.40
N TYR A 24 15.25 -15.41 9.30
CA TYR A 24 14.34 -15.45 10.46
C TYR A 24 13.66 -16.80 10.67
N GLY A 25 13.40 -17.55 9.59
CA GLY A 25 12.83 -18.89 9.64
C GLY A 25 11.37 -18.93 10.08
N PHE A 26 10.56 -17.90 9.78
CA PHE A 26 9.12 -17.95 9.99
C PHE A 26 8.45 -18.92 9.02
N GLU A 27 7.38 -19.56 9.44
CA GLU A 27 6.49 -20.30 8.56
C GLU A 27 5.47 -19.32 7.97
N ILE A 28 5.63 -18.96 6.69
CA ILE A 28 4.76 -17.98 6.02
C ILE A 28 3.89 -18.72 5.00
N GLU A 29 2.57 -18.65 5.18
CA GLU A 29 1.61 -19.11 4.19
C GLU A 29 1.05 -17.92 3.41
N PHE A 30 1.20 -17.96 2.08
CA PHE A 30 0.85 -16.87 1.19
C PHE A 30 -0.50 -17.14 0.53
N PHE A 31 -1.47 -16.26 0.82
CA PHE A 31 -2.80 -16.26 0.21
C PHE A 31 -2.90 -15.14 -0.84
N ASP A 32 -3.41 -15.45 -2.03
CA ASP A 32 -3.65 -14.51 -3.13
C ASP A 32 -4.95 -13.72 -2.99
N PHE A 33 -5.78 -14.09 -2.01
CA PHE A 33 -7.03 -13.40 -1.69
C PHE A 33 -6.87 -12.45 -0.50
N LYS A 34 -7.79 -11.48 -0.42
CA LYS A 34 -7.84 -10.49 0.66
C LYS A 34 -8.39 -11.07 1.95
N LEU A 35 -7.92 -10.49 3.07
CA LEU A 35 -8.54 -10.68 4.36
C LEU A 35 -9.88 -9.91 4.41
N THR A 36 -10.94 -10.64 4.66
CA THR A 36 -12.32 -10.15 4.78
C THR A 36 -13.06 -10.97 5.84
N GLU A 37 -14.29 -10.60 6.19
CA GLU A 37 -15.11 -11.42 7.09
C GLU A 37 -15.31 -12.87 6.60
N LYS A 38 -15.30 -13.09 5.29
CA LYS A 38 -15.48 -14.43 4.69
C LYS A 38 -14.22 -15.27 4.73
N THR A 39 -13.06 -14.64 4.72
CA THR A 39 -11.76 -15.32 4.63
C THR A 39 -11.02 -15.34 5.96
N ALA A 40 -11.45 -14.59 6.97
CA ALA A 40 -10.74 -14.45 8.25
C ALA A 40 -10.52 -15.81 8.98
N LEU A 41 -11.40 -16.77 8.81
CA LEU A 41 -11.23 -18.13 9.40
C LEU A 41 -10.03 -18.89 8.85
N THR A 42 -9.46 -18.50 7.69
CA THR A 42 -8.24 -19.11 7.16
C THR A 42 -7.01 -18.80 8.02
N SER A 43 -7.10 -17.82 8.92
CA SER A 43 -6.04 -17.51 9.89
C SER A 43 -5.96 -18.47 11.08
N LYS A 44 -6.80 -19.48 11.13
CA LYS A 44 -6.81 -20.45 12.24
C LYS A 44 -5.47 -21.19 12.35
N GLY A 45 -4.86 -21.09 13.53
CA GLY A 45 -3.57 -21.72 13.81
C GLY A 45 -2.35 -20.91 13.36
N PHE A 46 -2.55 -19.66 12.98
CA PHE A 46 -1.46 -18.70 12.76
C PHE A 46 -1.31 -17.76 13.96
N ASP A 47 -0.07 -17.37 14.25
CA ASP A 47 0.27 -16.43 15.33
C ASP A 47 0.10 -14.98 14.89
N ALA A 48 0.28 -14.72 13.59
CA ALA A 48 0.19 -13.39 13.00
C ALA A 48 -0.54 -13.37 11.65
N ALA A 49 -1.19 -12.24 11.36
CA ALA A 49 -1.78 -11.95 10.06
C ALA A 49 -1.03 -10.77 9.41
N CYS A 50 -0.44 -10.98 8.25
CA CYS A 50 0.21 -9.93 7.45
C CYS A 50 -0.75 -9.46 6.36
N VAL A 51 -1.06 -8.15 6.36
CA VAL A 51 -2.14 -7.56 5.57
C VAL A 51 -1.72 -6.29 4.85
N PHE A 52 -2.54 -5.82 3.90
CA PHE A 52 -2.29 -4.61 3.14
C PHE A 52 -3.47 -3.62 3.24
N VAL A 53 -3.36 -2.47 2.60
CA VAL A 53 -4.33 -1.36 2.68
C VAL A 53 -5.75 -1.71 2.23
N ASN A 54 -5.89 -2.73 1.38
CA ASN A 54 -7.16 -3.17 0.83
C ASN A 54 -7.82 -4.32 1.61
N ASP A 55 -7.16 -4.80 2.67
CA ASP A 55 -7.72 -5.81 3.56
C ASP A 55 -8.71 -5.17 4.54
N THR A 56 -9.70 -5.92 4.97
CA THR A 56 -10.71 -5.45 5.93
C THR A 56 -10.30 -5.87 7.34
N LEU A 57 -10.19 -4.90 8.23
CA LEU A 57 -9.83 -5.10 9.64
C LEU A 57 -10.84 -4.39 10.56
N ASN A 58 -12.13 -4.56 10.26
CA ASN A 58 -13.21 -4.11 11.12
C ASN A 58 -13.32 -4.97 12.40
N SER A 59 -14.15 -4.55 13.34
CA SER A 59 -14.34 -5.25 14.63
C SER A 59 -14.68 -6.72 14.47
N LYS A 60 -15.46 -7.07 13.45
CA LYS A 60 -15.87 -8.46 13.21
C LYS A 60 -14.71 -9.34 12.73
N VAL A 61 -13.90 -8.84 11.80
CA VAL A 61 -12.67 -9.55 11.38
C VAL A 61 -11.71 -9.71 12.53
N ILE A 62 -11.50 -8.67 13.34
CA ILE A 62 -10.63 -8.71 14.52
C ILE A 62 -11.11 -9.75 15.54
N SER A 63 -12.43 -9.83 15.77
CA SER A 63 -13.01 -10.89 16.65
C SER A 63 -12.67 -12.28 16.11
N ILE A 64 -12.87 -12.52 14.81
CA ILE A 64 -12.55 -13.82 14.19
C ILE A 64 -11.05 -14.14 14.29
N LEU A 65 -10.19 -13.15 14.03
CA LEU A 65 -8.74 -13.33 14.16
C LEU A 65 -8.35 -13.72 15.60
N ASN A 66 -8.94 -13.07 16.59
CA ASN A 66 -8.72 -13.41 18.01
C ASN A 66 -9.17 -14.83 18.33
N GLU A 67 -10.35 -15.22 17.89
CA GLU A 67 -10.87 -16.61 18.04
C GLU A 67 -9.96 -17.64 17.33
N CYS A 68 -9.33 -17.26 16.22
CA CYS A 68 -8.36 -18.09 15.50
C CYS A 68 -7.00 -18.18 16.20
N GLY A 69 -6.74 -17.38 17.23
CA GLY A 69 -5.50 -17.38 18.01
C GLY A 69 -4.45 -16.36 17.53
N VAL A 70 -4.77 -15.51 16.56
CA VAL A 70 -3.86 -14.45 16.06
C VAL A 70 -3.59 -13.44 17.17
N LYS A 71 -2.31 -13.12 17.40
CA LYS A 71 -1.85 -12.18 18.43
C LYS A 71 -1.27 -10.88 17.85
N VAL A 72 -0.89 -10.91 16.58
CA VAL A 72 -0.23 -9.77 15.94
C VAL A 72 -0.80 -9.55 14.53
N ILE A 73 -1.12 -8.32 14.19
CA ILE A 73 -1.44 -7.91 12.82
C ILE A 73 -0.28 -7.06 12.31
N LEU A 74 0.27 -7.44 11.15
CA LEU A 74 1.42 -6.82 10.50
C LEU A 74 0.92 -6.05 9.26
N LEU A 75 0.92 -4.73 9.31
CA LEU A 75 0.53 -3.89 8.18
C LEU A 75 1.75 -3.65 7.27
N ARG A 76 1.69 -4.10 6.01
CA ARG A 76 2.71 -3.84 4.97
C ARG A 76 2.66 -2.41 4.42
N CYS A 77 2.17 -1.47 5.20
CA CYS A 77 1.96 -0.08 4.81
C CYS A 77 2.11 0.86 6.00
N ALA A 78 2.15 2.15 5.72
CA ALA A 78 2.21 3.18 6.75
C ALA A 78 0.82 3.57 7.28
N GLY A 79 -0.20 3.57 6.39
CA GLY A 79 -1.58 3.86 6.75
C GLY A 79 -2.22 2.72 7.54
N PHE A 80 -3.18 3.06 8.39
CA PHE A 80 -3.93 2.10 9.22
C PHE A 80 -5.43 2.45 9.32
N ASN A 81 -5.96 3.24 8.38
CA ASN A 81 -7.36 3.68 8.38
C ASN A 81 -8.36 2.52 8.18
N ASN A 82 -7.88 1.39 7.66
CA ASN A 82 -8.65 0.17 7.47
C ASN A 82 -8.71 -0.72 8.72
N VAL A 83 -8.14 -0.27 9.86
CA VAL A 83 -8.05 -1.04 11.10
C VAL A 83 -8.94 -0.41 12.17
N ASP A 84 -9.81 -1.21 12.77
CA ASP A 84 -10.51 -0.86 14.01
C ASP A 84 -9.56 -1.08 15.21
N LEU A 85 -8.85 0.00 15.56
CA LEU A 85 -7.85 -0.03 16.63
C LEU A 85 -8.46 -0.34 18.00
N GLN A 86 -9.68 0.13 18.26
CA GLN A 86 -10.35 -0.13 19.53
C GLN A 86 -10.72 -1.61 19.68
N ALA A 87 -11.20 -2.22 18.59
CA ALA A 87 -11.47 -3.65 18.57
C ALA A 87 -10.19 -4.47 18.77
N ALA A 88 -9.08 -4.06 18.15
CA ALA A 88 -7.78 -4.73 18.30
C ALA A 88 -7.26 -4.64 19.74
N GLU A 89 -7.36 -3.47 20.38
CA GLU A 89 -7.00 -3.27 21.77
C GLU A 89 -7.84 -4.14 22.72
N ASN A 90 -9.16 -4.16 22.53
CA ASN A 90 -10.07 -5.00 23.31
C ASN A 90 -9.80 -6.50 23.15
N ALA A 91 -9.26 -6.92 22.00
CA ALA A 91 -8.89 -8.31 21.70
C ALA A 91 -7.44 -8.66 22.12
N ASP A 92 -6.68 -7.74 22.69
CA ASP A 92 -5.24 -7.86 22.98
C ASP A 92 -4.41 -8.27 21.75
N ILE A 93 -4.80 -7.78 20.55
CA ILE A 93 -4.07 -7.98 19.29
C ILE A 93 -3.17 -6.77 19.06
N LYS A 94 -1.87 -7.01 18.93
CA LYS A 94 -0.87 -5.98 18.64
C LYS A 94 -0.91 -5.60 17.16
N ILE A 95 -0.94 -4.30 16.86
CA ILE A 95 -0.86 -3.78 15.50
C ILE A 95 0.54 -3.22 15.26
N LEU A 96 1.25 -3.78 14.29
CA LEU A 96 2.55 -3.29 13.84
C LEU A 96 2.44 -2.79 12.39
N ARG A 97 3.15 -1.73 12.05
CA ARG A 97 3.13 -1.13 10.71
C ARG A 97 4.52 -0.65 10.27
N VAL A 98 4.66 -0.36 8.99
CA VAL A 98 5.83 0.35 8.47
C VAL A 98 5.64 1.84 8.76
N PRO A 99 6.42 2.45 9.67
CA PRO A 99 6.17 3.84 10.11
C PRO A 99 6.39 4.88 9.02
N ALA A 100 7.33 4.63 8.12
CA ALA A 100 7.62 5.43 6.92
C ALA A 100 8.44 4.59 5.95
N TYR A 101 8.23 4.78 4.63
CA TYR A 101 9.05 4.09 3.63
C TYR A 101 9.70 5.07 2.66
N SER A 102 9.01 5.74 1.74
CA SER A 102 9.65 6.65 0.80
C SER A 102 8.81 7.90 0.54
N PRO A 103 8.97 8.99 1.34
CA PRO A 103 8.31 10.26 1.08
C PRO A 103 8.69 10.84 -0.29
N HIS A 104 9.96 10.63 -0.71
CA HIS A 104 10.46 11.10 -2.00
C HIS A 104 9.77 10.40 -3.17
N ALA A 105 9.58 9.08 -3.14
CA ALA A 105 8.89 8.36 -4.22
C ALA A 105 7.46 8.87 -4.44
N VAL A 106 6.75 9.24 -3.37
CA VAL A 106 5.41 9.82 -3.47
C VAL A 106 5.46 11.21 -4.08
N ALA A 107 6.43 12.05 -3.68
CA ALA A 107 6.63 13.39 -4.21
C ALA A 107 7.00 13.35 -5.70
N GLU A 108 7.94 12.48 -6.08
CA GLU A 108 8.34 12.25 -7.48
C GLU A 108 7.18 11.79 -8.35
N HIS A 109 6.38 10.86 -7.85
CA HIS A 109 5.20 10.39 -8.57
C HIS A 109 4.16 11.50 -8.76
N ALA A 110 3.93 12.35 -7.76
CA ALA A 110 3.04 13.50 -7.88
C ALA A 110 3.54 14.50 -8.93
N ALA A 111 4.85 14.78 -8.96
CA ALA A 111 5.46 15.63 -9.98
C ALA A 111 5.34 15.02 -11.39
N ALA A 112 5.57 13.71 -11.52
CA ALA A 112 5.41 12.99 -12.79
C ALA A 112 3.97 13.04 -13.31
N LEU A 113 2.97 12.87 -12.43
CA LEU A 113 1.56 12.99 -12.79
C LEU A 113 1.22 14.42 -13.22
N LEU A 114 1.69 15.45 -12.49
CA LEU A 114 1.48 16.84 -12.82
C LEU A 114 2.02 17.17 -14.22
N LEU A 115 3.25 16.79 -14.51
CA LEU A 115 3.87 16.97 -15.82
C LEU A 115 3.18 16.16 -16.92
N SER A 116 2.77 14.94 -16.63
CA SER A 116 2.02 14.10 -17.58
C SER A 116 0.69 14.72 -17.98
N LEU A 117 -0.02 15.31 -17.03
CA LEU A 117 -1.29 15.98 -17.29
C LEU A 117 -1.10 17.28 -18.06
N THR A 118 -0.19 18.15 -17.61
CA THR A 118 0.03 19.48 -18.22
C THR A 118 0.62 19.41 -19.62
N ARG A 119 1.33 18.33 -19.96
CA ARG A 119 1.98 18.12 -21.26
C ARG A 119 1.26 17.06 -22.13
N HIS A 120 0.08 16.57 -21.72
CA HIS A 120 -0.73 15.58 -22.46
C HIS A 120 0.03 14.31 -22.85
N ILE A 121 0.99 13.86 -22.02
CA ILE A 121 1.88 12.73 -22.32
C ILE A 121 1.09 11.45 -22.65
N PRO A 122 0.06 11.03 -21.87
CA PRO A 122 -0.70 9.82 -22.18
C PRO A 122 -1.41 9.88 -23.54
N GLN A 123 -1.98 11.04 -23.88
CA GLN A 123 -2.68 11.22 -25.17
C GLN A 123 -1.71 11.20 -26.34
N ALA A 124 -0.56 11.85 -26.19
CA ALA A 124 0.49 11.84 -27.21
C ALA A 124 1.03 10.41 -27.43
N TYR A 125 1.27 9.67 -26.34
CA TYR A 125 1.70 8.28 -26.40
C TYR A 125 0.70 7.38 -27.14
N LEU A 126 -0.60 7.47 -26.81
CA LEU A 126 -1.63 6.69 -27.48
C LEU A 126 -1.72 7.00 -28.99
N ARG A 127 -1.62 8.28 -29.36
CA ARG A 127 -1.61 8.67 -30.79
C ARG A 127 -0.40 8.10 -31.55
N THR A 128 0.78 8.21 -30.98
CA THR A 128 1.99 7.67 -31.63
C THR A 128 1.93 6.14 -31.77
N LYS A 129 1.33 5.44 -30.80
CA LYS A 129 1.09 3.99 -30.90
C LYS A 129 0.21 3.58 -32.07
N THR A 130 -0.71 4.46 -32.49
CA THR A 130 -1.59 4.24 -33.65
C THR A 130 -1.06 4.94 -34.93
N VAL A 131 0.23 5.30 -34.97
CA VAL A 131 0.87 5.99 -36.08
C VAL A 131 0.17 7.33 -36.42
N ASN A 132 -0.49 7.94 -35.45
CA ASN A 132 -1.12 9.25 -35.62
C ASN A 132 -0.19 10.32 -35.02
N PHE A 133 0.42 11.12 -35.91
CA PHE A 133 1.35 12.21 -35.51
C PHE A 133 0.70 13.59 -35.52
N ASN A 134 -0.64 13.67 -35.56
CA ASN A 134 -1.36 14.93 -35.44
C ASN A 134 -1.21 15.48 -34.03
N ILE A 135 -0.72 16.72 -33.90
CA ILE A 135 -0.50 17.42 -32.63
C ILE A 135 -1.70 18.26 -32.18
N GLU A 136 -2.78 18.33 -32.96
CA GLU A 136 -3.98 19.10 -32.63
C GLU A 136 -4.58 18.63 -31.31
N GLY A 137 -4.88 19.59 -30.39
CA GLY A 137 -5.38 19.32 -29.05
C GLY A 137 -4.35 18.74 -28.06
N LEU A 138 -3.05 18.72 -28.43
CA LEU A 138 -1.95 18.37 -27.51
C LEU A 138 -1.17 19.59 -27.00
N THR A 139 -1.68 20.81 -27.22
CA THR A 139 -1.08 22.02 -26.67
C THR A 139 -1.13 21.95 -25.15
N GLY A 140 0.04 21.80 -24.56
CA GLY A 140 0.20 21.74 -23.11
C GLY A 140 0.35 23.14 -22.48
N ARG A 141 0.61 23.14 -21.18
CA ARG A 141 0.89 24.35 -20.40
C ARG A 141 2.25 24.23 -19.74
N ASP A 142 3.03 25.32 -19.79
CA ASP A 142 4.26 25.42 -19.02
C ASP A 142 3.95 25.72 -17.55
N LEU A 143 4.71 25.11 -16.67
CA LEU A 143 4.61 25.36 -15.23
C LEU A 143 5.57 26.48 -14.79
N HIS A 144 6.47 26.89 -15.66
CA HIS A 144 7.41 27.98 -15.40
C HIS A 144 6.68 29.28 -15.01
N GLY A 145 7.08 29.88 -13.90
CA GLY A 145 6.48 31.10 -13.40
C GLY A 145 5.13 30.93 -12.68
N LEU A 146 4.63 29.68 -12.55
CA LEU A 146 3.43 29.40 -11.78
C LEU A 146 3.75 29.13 -10.32
N THR A 147 2.75 29.29 -9.46
CA THR A 147 2.84 28.96 -8.04
C THR A 147 2.14 27.64 -7.76
N ALA A 148 2.84 26.72 -7.09
CA ALA A 148 2.25 25.48 -6.59
C ALA A 148 1.85 25.65 -5.12
N GLY A 149 0.60 25.33 -4.80
CA GLY A 149 0.11 25.25 -3.42
C GLY A 149 0.19 23.83 -2.87
N ILE A 150 0.83 23.65 -1.72
CA ILE A 150 0.93 22.35 -1.05
C ILE A 150 0.06 22.37 0.21
N PHE A 151 -0.92 21.47 0.25
CA PHE A 151 -1.77 21.29 1.42
C PHE A 151 -1.19 20.19 2.32
N GLY A 152 -0.69 20.58 3.49
CA GLY A 152 -0.07 19.72 4.48
C GLY A 152 1.39 20.08 4.73
N THR A 153 1.91 19.69 5.90
CA THR A 153 3.27 20.00 6.36
C THR A 153 4.07 18.75 6.74
N GLY A 154 3.58 17.59 6.32
CA GLY A 154 4.24 16.30 6.59
C GLY A 154 5.48 16.07 5.71
N LYS A 155 6.16 14.93 5.95
CA LYS A 155 7.39 14.56 5.23
C LYS A 155 7.25 14.51 3.71
N MET A 156 6.08 14.11 3.18
CA MET A 156 5.80 14.08 1.74
C MET A 156 5.71 15.50 1.15
N ALA A 157 5.03 16.41 1.87
CA ALA A 157 4.92 17.80 1.46
C ALA A 157 6.30 18.49 1.45
N ALA A 158 7.11 18.24 2.48
CA ALA A 158 8.49 18.75 2.54
C ALA A 158 9.37 18.19 1.40
N ALA A 159 9.23 16.90 1.07
CA ALA A 159 9.95 16.30 -0.04
C ALA A 159 9.54 16.90 -1.41
N TRP A 160 8.27 17.29 -1.57
CA TRP A 160 7.78 17.90 -2.82
C TRP A 160 8.31 19.32 -3.04
N GLN A 161 8.69 20.04 -1.99
CA GLN A 161 9.28 21.40 -2.11
C GLN A 161 10.67 21.42 -2.75
N ILE A 162 11.29 20.25 -2.94
CA ILE A 162 12.61 20.12 -3.56
C ILE A 162 12.51 20.16 -5.11
N PHE A 163 11.32 19.96 -5.67
CA PHE A 163 11.03 20.04 -7.10
C PHE A 163 10.54 21.44 -7.52
#